data_5c33668e42f453bbf01267b3920c03f4
#
_entry.id   5c33668e42f453bbf01267b3920c03f4
#
_cell.length_a   1.000
_cell.length_b   1.000
_cell.length_c   1.000
_cell.angle_alpha   90.00
_cell.angle_beta   90.00
_cell.angle_gamma   90.00
#
_symmetry.space_group_name_H-M   'P 1'
#
loop_
_entity.id
_entity.type
_entity.pdbx_description
1 polymer ?
#
loop_
_entity_poly.entity_id
_entity_poly.type
_entity_poly.pdbx_seq_one_letter_code
_entity_poly.pdbx_strand_id
1 'polypeptide(L)'
;MASDATPQAGAVAATAQVPHIALLLPTNSKIFGRHAAALRDGFRAAARAQSGTALPVHEYAVSENVANVLEGYRTAVAAGAQVIVGPLTRDAVTALAFGEPVPVPTLALNVPDSTGRNPGNLYLLSLQIETEARQVARIAWRDGRRNAVTVNGGGPVERRMQSAFAGEFMRLGGRVAADLAYAPDPERLKTVARSGSAADMYFLALGYTEVRTVRPYLGATPVYATSSAHAGDPGPLAGIDLAGVNFVDMPWLLEPNHTAVMVYARPKPYGAFELERLYALGIDAWRIAQLLLTGIRDIRLDGVTGQLTLGADGHIERELAAGRYSEGRPHAVNPAPREPAR
;
A
#
# COMPACT_ATOMS: atom_id res chain seq x y z
N MET A 1 16.96 -58.29 -45.26
CA MET A 1 15.78 -57.47 -44.98
C MET A 1 15.98 -56.83 -43.62
N ALA A 2 16.47 -55.60 -43.59
CA ALA A 2 16.63 -54.85 -42.38
C ALA A 2 15.42 -53.93 -42.23
N SER A 3 14.72 -54.04 -41.11
CA SER A 3 13.54 -53.22 -40.82
C SER A 3 13.99 -51.95 -40.11
N ASP A 4 13.86 -50.83 -40.78
CA ASP A 4 14.07 -49.48 -40.25
C ASP A 4 12.91 -49.17 -39.29
N ALA A 5 13.18 -49.15 -38.01
CA ALA A 5 12.30 -48.59 -36.98
C ALA A 5 12.61 -47.12 -36.78
N THR A 6 11.80 -46.24 -37.32
CA THR A 6 11.81 -44.78 -37.06
C THR A 6 11.44 -44.53 -35.60
N PRO A 7 12.21 -43.73 -34.81
CA PRO A 7 11.80 -43.39 -33.48
C PRO A 7 10.66 -42.35 -33.53
N GLN A 8 9.49 -42.74 -33.05
CA GLN A 8 8.37 -41.81 -32.80
C GLN A 8 8.81 -40.76 -31.75
N ALA A 9 8.90 -39.51 -32.20
CA ALA A 9 9.06 -38.38 -31.31
C ALA A 9 7.88 -38.33 -30.32
N GLY A 10 8.16 -38.49 -29.06
CA GLY A 10 7.17 -38.41 -27.98
C GLY A 10 6.46 -37.05 -28.03
N ALA A 11 5.16 -37.09 -28.29
CA ALA A 11 4.31 -35.91 -28.12
C ALA A 11 4.38 -35.45 -26.67
N VAL A 12 4.99 -34.29 -26.42
CA VAL A 12 4.91 -33.59 -25.17
C VAL A 12 3.42 -33.32 -24.92
N ALA A 13 2.84 -33.97 -23.93
CA ALA A 13 1.44 -33.79 -23.58
C ALA A 13 1.25 -32.28 -23.25
N ALA A 14 0.47 -31.61 -24.09
CA ALA A 14 0.04 -30.24 -23.82
C ALA A 14 -0.72 -30.25 -22.49
N THR A 15 -0.15 -29.66 -21.47
CA THR A 15 -0.80 -29.47 -20.17
C THR A 15 -2.11 -28.73 -20.45
N ALA A 16 -3.25 -29.32 -20.12
CA ALA A 16 -4.56 -28.72 -20.35
C ALA A 16 -4.59 -27.34 -19.64
N GLN A 17 -4.77 -26.29 -20.43
CA GLN A 17 -4.89 -24.94 -19.89
C GLN A 17 -6.24 -24.81 -19.19
N VAL A 18 -6.21 -24.70 -17.86
CA VAL A 18 -7.41 -24.51 -17.04
C VAL A 18 -7.54 -23.04 -16.69
N PRO A 19 -8.62 -22.35 -17.12
CA PRO A 19 -8.84 -20.96 -16.76
C PRO A 19 -8.87 -20.78 -15.23
N HIS A 20 -8.02 -19.90 -14.69
CA HIS A 20 -7.93 -19.63 -13.25
C HIS A 20 -7.38 -18.22 -12.97
N ILE A 21 -7.53 -17.78 -11.74
CA ILE A 21 -6.82 -16.62 -11.19
C ILE A 21 -5.55 -17.15 -10.54
N ALA A 22 -4.39 -16.65 -10.96
CA ALA A 22 -3.12 -17.01 -10.36
C ALA A 22 -2.78 -16.04 -9.22
N LEU A 23 -2.48 -16.58 -8.05
CA LEU A 23 -1.95 -15.81 -6.91
C LEU A 23 -0.46 -16.13 -6.75
N LEU A 24 0.40 -15.21 -7.24
CA LEU A 24 1.85 -15.38 -7.30
C LEU A 24 2.52 -14.62 -6.14
N LEU A 25 2.83 -15.32 -5.04
CA LEU A 25 3.31 -14.70 -3.81
C LEU A 25 4.56 -15.42 -3.26
N PRO A 26 5.49 -14.66 -2.63
CA PRO A 26 6.70 -15.22 -2.03
C PRO A 26 6.42 -15.89 -0.67
N THR A 27 5.48 -16.85 -0.65
CA THR A 27 5.11 -17.60 0.57
C THR A 27 6.20 -18.54 1.04
N ASN A 28 7.14 -18.93 0.16
CA ASN A 28 8.31 -19.75 0.48
C ASN A 28 9.53 -18.91 0.91
N SER A 29 9.40 -17.58 0.96
CA SER A 29 10.45 -16.69 1.42
C SER A 29 10.58 -16.70 2.94
N LYS A 30 11.81 -16.77 3.44
CA LYS A 30 12.10 -16.60 4.88
C LYS A 30 11.91 -15.16 5.35
N ILE A 31 12.05 -14.18 4.46
CA ILE A 31 11.96 -12.74 4.75
C ILE A 31 10.51 -12.27 4.59
N PHE A 32 9.88 -12.60 3.47
CA PHE A 32 8.56 -12.09 3.11
C PHE A 32 7.40 -13.08 3.36
N GLY A 33 7.66 -14.29 3.79
CA GLY A 33 6.64 -15.34 3.92
C GLY A 33 5.46 -14.95 4.82
N ARG A 34 5.72 -14.28 5.96
CA ARG A 34 4.66 -13.78 6.85
C ARG A 34 3.82 -12.67 6.19
N HIS A 35 4.47 -11.79 5.44
CA HIS A 35 3.82 -10.69 4.70
C HIS A 35 2.94 -11.26 3.58
N ALA A 36 3.50 -12.20 2.80
CA ALA A 36 2.78 -12.90 1.75
C ALA A 36 1.60 -13.71 2.28
N ALA A 37 1.75 -14.36 3.45
CA ALA A 37 0.67 -15.10 4.09
C ALA A 37 -0.49 -14.18 4.52
N ALA A 38 -0.21 -13.03 5.13
CA ALA A 38 -1.23 -12.08 5.54
C ALA A 38 -2.03 -11.56 4.32
N LEU A 39 -1.34 -11.22 3.24
CA LEU A 39 -1.98 -10.79 1.99
C LEU A 39 -2.82 -11.92 1.37
N ARG A 40 -2.29 -13.13 1.28
CA ARG A 40 -3.01 -14.32 0.80
C ARG A 40 -4.29 -14.56 1.61
N ASP A 41 -4.21 -14.43 2.94
CA ASP A 41 -5.35 -14.65 3.82
C ASP A 41 -6.46 -13.63 3.58
N GLY A 42 -6.12 -12.35 3.35
CA GLY A 42 -7.06 -11.30 2.94
C GLY A 42 -7.68 -11.58 1.58
N PHE A 43 -6.86 -11.96 0.60
CA PHE A 43 -7.33 -12.34 -0.74
C PHE A 43 -8.34 -13.51 -0.67
N ARG A 44 -8.02 -14.55 0.10
CA ARG A 44 -8.91 -15.70 0.32
C ARG A 44 -10.17 -15.32 1.09
N ALA A 45 -10.08 -14.39 2.05
CA ALA A 45 -11.25 -13.90 2.77
C ALA A 45 -12.23 -13.20 1.84
N ALA A 46 -11.73 -12.36 0.92
CA ALA A 46 -12.55 -11.71 -0.08
C ALA A 46 -13.15 -12.71 -1.08
N ALA A 47 -12.37 -13.68 -1.54
CA ALA A 47 -12.86 -14.74 -2.41
C ALA A 47 -13.99 -15.56 -1.77
N ARG A 48 -13.92 -15.83 -0.47
CA ARG A 48 -15.00 -16.54 0.26
C ARG A 48 -16.25 -15.69 0.51
N ALA A 49 -16.08 -14.39 0.69
CA ALA A 49 -17.20 -13.47 0.95
C ALA A 49 -18.02 -13.18 -0.32
N GLN A 50 -17.43 -13.33 -1.47
CA GLN A 50 -18.09 -13.08 -2.75
C GLN A 50 -18.75 -14.38 -3.26
N SER A 51 -20.07 -14.44 -3.17
CA SER A 51 -20.86 -15.53 -3.75
C SER A 51 -20.95 -15.35 -5.26
N GLY A 52 -20.47 -16.31 -6.04
CA GLY A 52 -20.57 -16.29 -7.53
C GLY A 52 -19.62 -17.27 -8.19
N THR A 53 -19.76 -17.45 -9.51
CA THR A 53 -18.94 -18.32 -10.36
C THR A 53 -17.60 -17.64 -10.69
N ALA A 54 -16.81 -17.29 -9.68
CA ALA A 54 -15.45 -16.82 -9.92
C ALA A 54 -14.59 -18.00 -10.41
N LEU A 55 -13.62 -17.69 -11.28
CA LEU A 55 -12.61 -18.68 -11.66
C LEU A 55 -11.89 -19.23 -10.41
N PRO A 56 -11.45 -20.50 -10.43
CA PRO A 56 -10.68 -21.05 -9.33
C PRO A 56 -9.39 -20.25 -9.09
N VAL A 57 -8.94 -20.18 -7.84
CA VAL A 57 -7.68 -19.54 -7.47
C VAL A 57 -6.60 -20.61 -7.37
N HIS A 58 -5.55 -20.47 -8.17
CA HIS A 58 -4.35 -21.30 -8.06
C HIS A 58 -3.21 -20.50 -7.44
N GLU A 59 -2.58 -21.04 -6.42
CA GLU A 59 -1.47 -20.41 -5.72
C GLU A 59 -0.14 -20.85 -6.30
N TYR A 60 0.69 -19.89 -6.67
CA TYR A 60 2.06 -20.08 -7.13
C TYR A 60 2.99 -19.56 -6.04
N ALA A 61 3.42 -20.48 -5.18
CA ALA A 61 4.31 -20.20 -4.08
C ALA A 61 5.75 -20.09 -4.59
N VAL A 62 6.32 -18.89 -4.49
CA VAL A 62 7.70 -18.59 -4.92
C VAL A 62 8.55 -18.15 -3.73
N SER A 63 9.87 -18.03 -3.97
CA SER A 63 10.80 -17.38 -3.03
C SER A 63 10.91 -15.89 -3.33
N GLU A 64 11.80 -15.19 -2.63
CA GLU A 64 12.18 -13.80 -2.94
C GLU A 64 13.08 -13.65 -4.17
N ASN A 65 13.63 -14.75 -4.69
CA ASN A 65 14.52 -14.72 -5.85
C ASN A 65 13.75 -14.34 -7.11
N VAL A 66 14.21 -13.30 -7.81
CA VAL A 66 13.56 -12.76 -9.01
C VAL A 66 13.39 -13.82 -10.10
N ALA A 67 14.43 -14.62 -10.37
CA ALA A 67 14.34 -15.66 -11.39
C ALA A 67 13.26 -16.71 -11.08
N ASN A 68 13.13 -17.11 -9.79
CA ASN A 68 12.07 -18.02 -9.36
C ASN A 68 10.67 -17.39 -9.49
N VAL A 69 10.53 -16.10 -9.20
CA VAL A 69 9.26 -15.37 -9.40
C VAL A 69 8.88 -15.32 -10.87
N LEU A 70 9.82 -15.00 -11.77
CA LEU A 70 9.57 -14.94 -13.22
C LEU A 70 9.25 -16.32 -13.80
N GLU A 71 9.89 -17.38 -13.32
CA GLU A 71 9.56 -18.77 -13.68
C GLU A 71 8.14 -19.12 -13.24
N GLY A 72 7.75 -18.80 -12.00
CA GLY A 72 6.39 -18.98 -11.49
C GLY A 72 5.37 -18.19 -12.32
N TYR A 73 5.70 -16.97 -12.73
CA TYR A 73 4.87 -16.16 -13.60
C TYR A 73 4.62 -16.82 -14.96
N ARG A 74 5.70 -17.26 -15.65
CA ARG A 74 5.59 -17.97 -16.94
C ARG A 74 4.79 -19.27 -16.80
N THR A 75 5.00 -20.00 -15.71
CA THR A 75 4.26 -21.24 -15.40
C THR A 75 2.76 -20.95 -15.24
N ALA A 76 2.38 -19.89 -14.53
CA ALA A 76 1.00 -19.49 -14.37
C ALA A 76 0.33 -19.12 -15.71
N VAL A 77 1.04 -18.35 -16.57
CA VAL A 77 0.59 -18.01 -17.92
C VAL A 77 0.38 -19.28 -18.76
N ALA A 78 1.36 -20.18 -18.79
CA ALA A 78 1.31 -21.43 -19.54
C ALA A 78 0.17 -22.37 -19.09
N ALA A 79 -0.14 -22.34 -17.77
CA ALA A 79 -1.23 -23.13 -17.19
C ALA A 79 -2.63 -22.56 -17.44
N GLY A 80 -2.76 -21.39 -18.09
CA GLY A 80 -4.03 -20.78 -18.47
C GLY A 80 -4.56 -19.73 -17.50
N ALA A 81 -3.69 -19.09 -16.73
CA ALA A 81 -4.09 -17.95 -15.89
C ALA A 81 -4.75 -16.85 -16.74
N GLN A 82 -5.93 -16.40 -16.33
CA GLN A 82 -6.67 -15.31 -16.97
C GLN A 82 -6.35 -13.94 -16.34
N VAL A 83 -5.96 -13.93 -15.07
CA VAL A 83 -5.45 -12.79 -14.31
C VAL A 83 -4.38 -13.31 -13.37
N ILE A 84 -3.30 -12.55 -13.19
CA ILE A 84 -2.26 -12.83 -12.19
C ILE A 84 -2.26 -11.73 -11.15
N VAL A 85 -2.27 -12.10 -9.86
CA VAL A 85 -2.11 -11.21 -8.71
C VAL A 85 -0.75 -11.48 -8.08
N GLY A 86 0.09 -10.48 -8.06
CA GLY A 86 1.51 -10.55 -7.78
C GLY A 86 2.34 -10.11 -9.00
N PRO A 87 3.65 -10.00 -8.85
CA PRO A 87 4.45 -10.28 -7.66
C PRO A 87 4.33 -9.21 -6.56
N LEU A 88 4.87 -9.53 -5.37
CA LEU A 88 4.82 -8.65 -4.19
C LEU A 88 6.11 -7.84 -3.99
N THR A 89 7.27 -8.39 -4.35
CA THR A 89 8.56 -7.74 -4.11
C THR A 89 8.87 -6.72 -5.21
N ARG A 90 9.49 -5.60 -4.85
CA ARG A 90 9.80 -4.51 -5.78
C ARG A 90 10.71 -4.95 -6.92
N ASP A 91 11.75 -5.73 -6.60
CA ASP A 91 12.71 -6.24 -7.59
C ASP A 91 12.01 -7.13 -8.64
N ALA A 92 11.10 -7.99 -8.20
CA ALA A 92 10.35 -8.85 -9.10
C ALA A 92 9.35 -8.05 -9.97
N VAL A 93 8.73 -7.00 -9.42
CA VAL A 93 7.87 -6.08 -10.20
C VAL A 93 8.71 -5.34 -11.23
N THR A 94 9.90 -4.87 -10.86
CA THR A 94 10.84 -4.20 -11.76
C THR A 94 11.26 -5.12 -12.91
N ALA A 95 11.63 -6.36 -12.60
CA ALA A 95 12.01 -7.35 -13.61
C ALA A 95 10.86 -7.71 -14.54
N LEU A 96 9.64 -7.84 -14.02
CA LEU A 96 8.44 -8.09 -14.82
C LEU A 96 8.12 -6.91 -15.73
N ALA A 97 8.19 -5.67 -15.21
CA ALA A 97 7.84 -4.47 -15.96
C ALA A 97 8.75 -4.20 -17.16
N PHE A 98 10.04 -4.56 -17.05
CA PHE A 98 11.05 -4.19 -18.04
C PHE A 98 11.73 -5.37 -18.74
N GLY A 99 11.48 -6.60 -18.32
CA GLY A 99 12.17 -7.78 -18.82
C GLY A 99 11.30 -8.91 -19.37
N GLU A 100 9.99 -8.87 -19.14
CA GLU A 100 9.10 -9.97 -19.49
C GLU A 100 7.87 -9.49 -20.28
N PRO A 101 7.35 -10.32 -21.20
CA PRO A 101 6.02 -10.11 -21.77
C PRO A 101 4.94 -10.23 -20.69
N VAL A 102 3.94 -9.34 -20.73
CA VAL A 102 2.75 -9.37 -19.86
C VAL A 102 1.50 -9.67 -20.69
N PRO A 103 1.28 -10.95 -21.08
CA PRO A 103 0.23 -11.33 -22.00
C PRO A 103 -1.18 -11.30 -21.40
N VAL A 104 -1.29 -11.41 -20.08
CA VAL A 104 -2.55 -11.41 -19.34
C VAL A 104 -2.58 -10.24 -18.33
N PRO A 105 -3.78 -9.74 -17.96
CA PRO A 105 -3.89 -8.73 -16.92
C PRO A 105 -3.16 -9.19 -15.65
N THR A 106 -2.21 -8.38 -15.19
CA THR A 106 -1.35 -8.68 -14.06
C THR A 106 -1.41 -7.53 -13.06
N LEU A 107 -1.91 -7.81 -11.86
CA LEU A 107 -1.96 -6.88 -10.74
C LEU A 107 -0.73 -7.08 -9.86
N ALA A 108 0.34 -6.36 -10.13
CA ALA A 108 1.52 -6.34 -9.25
C ALA A 108 1.21 -5.59 -7.96
N LEU A 109 1.75 -6.09 -6.84
CA LEU A 109 1.46 -5.61 -5.48
C LEU A 109 2.58 -4.70 -4.93
N ASN A 110 3.30 -4.10 -5.83
CA ASN A 110 4.33 -3.10 -5.58
C ASN A 110 4.51 -2.25 -6.84
N VAL A 111 5.49 -1.34 -6.82
CA VAL A 111 5.88 -0.53 -7.97
C VAL A 111 7.32 -0.82 -8.33
N PRO A 112 7.71 -0.66 -9.61
CA PRO A 112 9.09 -0.82 -10.04
C PRO A 112 9.99 0.29 -9.47
N ASP A 113 11.28 0.00 -9.36
CA ASP A 113 12.29 0.98 -8.89
C ASP A 113 12.66 2.02 -9.94
N SER A 114 12.38 1.75 -11.20
CA SER A 114 12.73 2.62 -12.30
C SER A 114 11.50 3.28 -12.92
N THR A 115 11.68 4.49 -13.44
CA THR A 115 10.67 5.23 -14.17
C THR A 115 10.69 4.80 -15.64
N GLY A 116 9.57 4.32 -16.14
CA GLY A 116 9.39 3.90 -17.52
C GLY A 116 7.91 3.68 -17.80
N ARG A 117 7.58 3.43 -19.07
CA ARG A 117 6.22 3.08 -19.43
C ARG A 117 5.98 1.61 -19.11
N ASN A 118 5.01 1.34 -18.25
CA ASN A 118 4.61 -0.01 -17.93
C ASN A 118 3.96 -0.73 -19.14
N PRO A 119 4.08 -2.06 -19.24
CA PRO A 119 3.31 -2.85 -20.19
C PRO A 119 1.80 -2.60 -20.01
N GLY A 120 1.03 -2.61 -21.11
CA GLY A 120 -0.39 -2.25 -21.08
C GLY A 120 -1.30 -3.16 -20.24
N ASN A 121 -0.85 -4.40 -19.94
CA ASN A 121 -1.55 -5.33 -19.05
C ASN A 121 -1.01 -5.36 -17.63
N LEU A 122 -0.05 -4.50 -17.27
CA LEU A 122 0.51 -4.42 -15.94
C LEU A 122 -0.17 -3.30 -15.15
N TYR A 123 -0.82 -3.68 -14.07
CA TYR A 123 -1.50 -2.80 -13.11
C TYR A 123 -0.73 -2.83 -11.79
N LEU A 124 -0.59 -1.69 -11.13
CA LEU A 124 0.24 -1.55 -9.93
C LEU A 124 -0.63 -1.10 -8.75
N LEU A 125 -0.76 -1.95 -7.76
CA LEU A 125 -1.40 -1.63 -6.47
C LEU A 125 -0.35 -1.73 -5.36
N SER A 126 -0.16 -0.68 -4.58
CA SER A 126 0.90 -0.68 -3.56
C SER A 126 0.55 0.11 -2.30
N LEU A 127 1.28 -0.19 -1.21
CA LEU A 127 1.22 0.54 0.06
C LEU A 127 2.39 1.56 0.15
N GLN A 128 2.57 2.37 -0.89
CA GLN A 128 3.65 3.36 -0.92
C GLN A 128 3.43 4.49 0.08
N ILE A 129 4.35 4.64 1.01
CA ILE A 129 4.33 5.69 2.03
C ILE A 129 4.50 7.09 1.41
N GLU A 130 5.17 7.19 0.28
CA GLU A 130 5.33 8.43 -0.48
C GLU A 130 4.00 8.98 -0.99
N THR A 131 3.08 8.11 -1.39
CA THR A 131 1.73 8.49 -1.81
C THR A 131 0.92 9.02 -0.64
N GLU A 132 1.05 8.40 0.53
CA GLU A 132 0.46 8.86 1.78
C GLU A 132 0.99 10.24 2.17
N ALA A 133 2.31 10.46 2.10
CA ALA A 133 2.94 11.73 2.41
C ALA A 133 2.44 12.87 1.48
N ARG A 134 2.26 12.57 0.17
CA ARG A 134 1.63 13.54 -0.76
C ARG A 134 0.18 13.82 -0.39
N GLN A 135 -0.58 12.81 0.01
CA GLN A 135 -1.96 13.00 0.47
C GLN A 135 -2.00 13.89 1.72
N VAL A 136 -1.11 13.67 2.68
CA VAL A 136 -0.97 14.50 3.88
C VAL A 136 -0.66 15.95 3.51
N ALA A 137 0.22 16.20 2.53
CA ALA A 137 0.52 17.55 2.04
C ALA A 137 -0.75 18.24 1.48
N ARG A 138 -1.57 17.51 0.69
CA ARG A 138 -2.84 18.02 0.17
C ARG A 138 -3.86 18.31 1.29
N ILE A 139 -3.92 17.47 2.32
CA ILE A 139 -4.78 17.68 3.49
C ILE A 139 -4.33 18.96 4.23
N ALA A 140 -3.06 19.06 4.57
CA ALA A 140 -2.50 20.22 5.27
C ALA A 140 -2.75 21.53 4.48
N TRP A 141 -2.57 21.49 3.16
CA TRP A 141 -2.86 22.63 2.30
C TRP A 141 -4.36 23.03 2.34
N ARG A 142 -5.27 22.06 2.29
CA ARG A 142 -6.72 22.31 2.42
C ARG A 142 -7.09 22.90 3.79
N ASP A 143 -6.37 22.49 4.84
CA ASP A 143 -6.54 22.99 6.20
C ASP A 143 -5.93 24.41 6.38
N GLY A 144 -5.48 25.04 5.30
CA GLY A 144 -4.94 26.41 5.31
C GLY A 144 -3.47 26.50 5.72
N ARG A 145 -2.73 25.37 5.82
CA ARG A 145 -1.30 25.41 6.16
C ARG A 145 -0.48 25.87 4.98
N ARG A 146 0.52 26.71 5.25
CA ARG A 146 1.37 27.32 4.22
C ARG A 146 2.87 27.21 4.51
N ASN A 147 3.26 27.07 5.78
CA ASN A 147 4.65 26.99 6.21
C ASN A 147 4.84 25.76 7.10
N ALA A 148 5.57 24.77 6.60
CA ALA A 148 5.83 23.53 7.31
C ALA A 148 7.24 23.47 7.91
N VAL A 149 7.37 22.87 9.08
CA VAL A 149 8.61 22.26 9.56
C VAL A 149 8.49 20.75 9.35
N THR A 150 9.49 20.14 8.72
CA THR A 150 9.55 18.68 8.56
C THR A 150 10.54 18.08 9.54
N VAL A 151 10.19 16.91 10.10
CA VAL A 151 11.06 16.17 11.03
C VAL A 151 11.15 14.72 10.54
N ASN A 152 12.36 14.18 10.34
CA ASN A 152 12.57 12.81 9.86
C ASN A 152 13.46 11.98 10.78
N GLY A 153 13.23 10.66 10.78
CA GLY A 153 13.97 9.67 11.57
C GLY A 153 15.36 9.31 11.03
N GLY A 154 15.75 9.87 9.87
CA GLY A 154 17.08 9.62 9.27
C GLY A 154 17.19 8.32 8.47
N GLY A 155 16.22 7.40 8.51
CA GLY A 155 16.19 6.19 7.69
C GLY A 155 15.84 6.45 6.22
N PRO A 156 16.07 5.49 5.33
CA PRO A 156 15.75 5.65 3.90
C PRO A 156 14.25 5.87 3.65
N VAL A 157 13.39 5.22 4.41
CA VAL A 157 11.92 5.32 4.28
C VAL A 157 11.46 6.70 4.72
N GLU A 158 11.93 7.18 5.87
CA GLU A 158 11.59 8.49 6.43
C GLU A 158 12.03 9.62 5.51
N ARG A 159 13.22 9.52 4.92
CA ARG A 159 13.70 10.51 3.93
C ARG A 159 12.83 10.55 2.67
N ARG A 160 12.41 9.38 2.14
CA ARG A 160 11.49 9.34 0.98
C ARG A 160 10.12 9.93 1.33
N MET A 161 9.58 9.59 2.51
CA MET A 161 8.33 10.15 3.04
C MET A 161 8.39 11.67 3.12
N GLN A 162 9.45 12.20 3.72
CA GLN A 162 9.69 13.63 3.85
C GLN A 162 9.83 14.33 2.50
N SER A 163 10.64 13.76 1.59
CA SER A 163 10.82 14.32 0.25
C SER A 163 9.51 14.35 -0.54
N ALA A 164 8.69 13.31 -0.42
CA ALA A 164 7.39 13.24 -1.08
C ALA A 164 6.40 14.28 -0.54
N PHE A 165 6.37 14.48 0.79
CA PHE A 165 5.58 15.55 1.42
C PHE A 165 6.05 16.93 0.95
N ALA A 166 7.34 17.20 1.08
CA ALA A 166 7.92 18.51 0.75
C ALA A 166 7.70 18.87 -0.72
N GLY A 167 7.93 17.94 -1.63
CA GLY A 167 7.71 18.13 -3.06
C GLY A 167 6.26 18.48 -3.40
N GLU A 168 5.31 17.73 -2.85
CA GLU A 168 3.88 18.00 -3.07
C GLU A 168 3.42 19.31 -2.41
N PHE A 169 3.88 19.56 -1.17
CA PHE A 169 3.51 20.77 -0.45
C PHE A 169 4.01 22.04 -1.17
N MET A 170 5.25 22.03 -1.67
CA MET A 170 5.81 23.13 -2.47
C MET A 170 5.12 23.26 -3.83
N ARG A 171 4.75 22.14 -4.49
CA ARG A 171 3.97 22.17 -5.74
C ARG A 171 2.61 22.86 -5.57
N LEU A 172 1.99 22.73 -4.39
CA LEU A 172 0.75 23.42 -4.04
C LEU A 172 0.95 24.92 -3.68
N GLY A 173 2.20 25.38 -3.54
CA GLY A 173 2.55 26.76 -3.16
C GLY A 173 2.92 26.93 -1.68
N GLY A 174 3.06 25.83 -0.94
CA GLY A 174 3.56 25.83 0.44
C GLY A 174 5.06 26.02 0.52
N ARG A 175 5.56 26.31 1.71
CA ARG A 175 6.98 26.47 2.01
C ARG A 175 7.41 25.50 3.10
N VAL A 176 8.55 24.85 2.94
CA VAL A 176 9.24 24.14 4.02
C VAL A 176 10.21 25.11 4.67
N ALA A 177 9.88 25.55 5.87
CA ALA A 177 10.66 26.56 6.62
C ALA A 177 11.92 25.96 7.27
N ALA A 178 11.85 24.70 7.68
CA ALA A 178 12.98 23.93 8.20
C ALA A 178 12.80 22.44 7.95
N ASP A 179 13.94 21.77 7.83
CA ASP A 179 14.06 20.31 7.69
C ASP A 179 15.00 19.79 8.79
N LEU A 180 14.47 18.99 9.70
CA LEU A 180 15.13 18.62 10.94
C LEU A 180 15.25 17.10 11.07
N ALA A 181 16.39 16.65 11.56
CA ALA A 181 16.56 15.27 11.96
C ALA A 181 16.02 15.05 13.38
N TYR A 182 15.23 13.99 13.56
CA TYR A 182 14.81 13.53 14.87
C TYR A 182 15.99 12.94 15.65
N ALA A 183 16.03 13.26 16.94
CA ALA A 183 16.84 12.53 17.91
C ALA A 183 16.10 12.52 19.25
N PRO A 184 16.12 11.43 20.03
CA PRO A 184 15.43 11.31 21.31
C PRO A 184 16.20 12.02 22.44
N ASP A 185 16.79 13.16 22.14
CA ASP A 185 17.55 14.01 23.06
C ASP A 185 16.72 15.26 23.42
N PRO A 186 16.56 15.59 24.71
CA PRO A 186 15.71 16.71 25.14
C PRO A 186 16.08 18.06 24.52
N GLU A 187 17.36 18.36 24.31
CA GLU A 187 17.76 19.64 23.69
C GLU A 187 17.46 19.68 22.20
N ARG A 188 17.60 18.54 21.51
CA ARG A 188 17.16 18.41 20.12
C ARG A 188 15.64 18.57 19.99
N LEU A 189 14.86 17.94 20.87
CA LEU A 189 13.40 18.07 20.90
C LEU A 189 12.96 19.52 21.17
N LYS A 190 13.63 20.24 22.09
CA LYS A 190 13.40 21.67 22.29
C LYS A 190 13.78 22.52 21.07
N THR A 191 14.80 22.12 20.31
CA THR A 191 15.18 22.80 19.07
C THR A 191 14.09 22.60 18.02
N VAL A 192 13.55 21.38 17.87
CA VAL A 192 12.39 21.10 17.00
C VAL A 192 11.20 21.98 17.42
N ALA A 193 10.89 22.05 18.70
CA ALA A 193 9.79 22.89 19.23
C ALA A 193 9.95 24.37 18.88
N ARG A 194 11.17 24.93 19.04
CA ARG A 194 11.48 26.35 18.72
C ARG A 194 11.30 26.65 17.23
N SER A 195 11.55 25.71 16.34
CA SER A 195 11.37 25.89 14.89
C SER A 195 9.91 26.10 14.48
N GLY A 196 8.95 25.70 15.32
CA GLY A 196 7.52 25.94 15.12
C GLY A 196 7.11 27.41 15.14
N SER A 197 7.92 28.31 15.70
CA SER A 197 7.63 29.75 15.67
C SER A 197 7.65 30.35 14.25
N ALA A 198 8.31 29.70 13.30
CA ALA A 198 8.40 30.11 11.91
C ALA A 198 7.44 29.33 10.98
N ALA A 199 6.60 28.46 11.55
CA ALA A 199 5.73 27.56 10.79
C ALA A 199 4.31 27.54 11.37
N ASP A 200 3.37 27.09 10.56
CA ASP A 200 1.97 26.89 10.95
C ASP A 200 1.60 25.40 11.06
N MET A 201 2.57 24.51 10.81
CA MET A 201 2.42 23.07 10.97
C MET A 201 3.76 22.34 11.11
N TYR A 202 3.69 21.11 11.65
CA TYR A 202 4.75 20.12 11.56
C TYR A 202 4.30 18.95 10.67
N PHE A 203 5.21 18.44 9.84
CA PHE A 203 5.10 17.12 9.23
C PHE A 203 6.12 16.17 9.84
N LEU A 204 5.65 15.08 10.42
CA LEU A 204 6.49 14.09 11.07
C LEU A 204 6.66 12.85 10.17
N ALA A 205 7.81 12.77 9.50
CA ALA A 205 8.24 11.57 8.79
C ALA A 205 8.91 10.60 9.76
N LEU A 206 8.10 10.07 10.70
CA LEU A 206 8.53 9.29 11.86
C LEU A 206 7.61 8.08 12.06
N GLY A 207 8.11 7.07 12.77
CA GLY A 207 7.30 5.96 13.25
C GLY A 207 6.49 6.33 14.51
N TYR A 208 5.59 5.43 14.91
CA TYR A 208 4.68 5.61 16.04
C TYR A 208 5.40 6.02 17.35
N THR A 209 6.50 5.33 17.68
CA THR A 209 7.26 5.58 18.94
C THR A 209 7.89 6.96 18.94
N GLU A 210 8.49 7.35 17.82
CA GLU A 210 9.15 8.64 17.67
C GLU A 210 8.12 9.79 17.68
N VAL A 211 6.96 9.61 17.02
CA VAL A 211 5.87 10.58 17.05
C VAL A 211 5.39 10.81 18.48
N ARG A 212 5.19 9.75 19.27
CA ARG A 212 4.84 9.85 20.70
C ARG A 212 5.86 10.63 21.49
N THR A 213 7.14 10.44 21.20
CA THR A 213 8.24 11.11 21.92
C THR A 213 8.30 12.60 21.58
N VAL A 214 8.11 12.98 20.31
CA VAL A 214 8.27 14.39 19.89
C VAL A 214 7.01 15.23 20.09
N ARG A 215 5.82 14.63 19.91
CA ARG A 215 4.54 15.37 19.93
C ARG A 215 4.31 16.26 21.16
N PRO A 216 4.61 15.82 22.41
CA PRO A 216 4.41 16.64 23.60
C PRO A 216 5.21 17.95 23.59
N TYR A 217 6.32 18.05 22.86
CA TYR A 217 7.14 19.24 22.74
C TYR A 217 6.59 20.28 21.75
N LEU A 218 5.69 19.90 20.86
CA LEU A 218 5.27 20.73 19.71
C LEU A 218 4.12 21.70 20.04
N GLY A 219 3.63 21.69 21.27
CA GLY A 219 2.60 22.61 21.76
C GLY A 219 1.30 22.53 20.95
N ALA A 220 0.72 23.70 20.64
CA ALA A 220 -0.54 23.84 19.93
C ALA A 220 -0.39 23.84 18.40
N THR A 221 0.84 23.86 17.86
CA THR A 221 1.06 23.84 16.41
C THR A 221 0.54 22.53 15.82
N PRO A 222 -0.29 22.59 14.77
CA PRO A 222 -0.84 21.41 14.11
C PRO A 222 0.24 20.43 13.63
N VAL A 223 0.01 19.14 13.90
CA VAL A 223 0.94 18.05 13.57
C VAL A 223 0.27 17.11 12.58
N TYR A 224 1.00 16.75 11.54
CA TYR A 224 0.58 15.84 10.49
C TYR A 224 1.60 14.71 10.32
N ALA A 225 1.11 13.50 10.06
CA ALA A 225 1.92 12.31 9.83
C ALA A 225 1.25 11.36 8.82
N THR A 226 1.94 10.32 8.39
CA THR A 226 1.38 9.22 7.59
C THR A 226 0.83 8.10 8.48
N SER A 227 0.41 7.01 7.88
CA SER A 227 0.00 5.79 8.59
C SER A 227 1.09 5.21 9.50
N SER A 228 2.37 5.58 9.30
CA SER A 228 3.47 5.16 10.17
C SER A 228 3.31 5.60 11.63
N ALA A 229 2.55 6.69 11.87
CA ALA A 229 2.21 7.17 13.21
C ALA A 229 1.06 6.39 13.87
N HIS A 230 0.45 5.42 13.17
CA HIS A 230 -0.67 4.62 13.66
C HIS A 230 -0.28 3.16 13.82
N ALA A 231 -0.27 2.69 15.06
CA ALA A 231 0.03 1.31 15.43
C ALA A 231 -1.12 0.64 16.21
N GLY A 232 -2.37 1.10 15.98
CA GLY A 232 -3.57 0.61 16.62
C GLY A 232 -4.13 1.51 17.71
N ASP A 233 -5.04 0.96 18.50
CA ASP A 233 -5.57 1.62 19.71
C ASP A 233 -4.62 1.34 20.89
N PRO A 234 -3.78 2.31 21.27
CA PRO A 234 -2.86 2.14 22.38
C PRO A 234 -3.56 2.21 23.75
N GLY A 235 -4.86 2.47 23.75
CA GLY A 235 -5.65 2.83 24.92
C GLY A 235 -5.46 4.29 25.38
N PRO A 236 -6.39 4.80 26.20
CA PRO A 236 -6.48 6.23 26.51
C PRO A 236 -5.20 6.81 27.10
N LEU A 237 -4.54 6.09 28.00
CA LEU A 237 -3.33 6.57 28.68
C LEU A 237 -2.13 6.64 27.74
N ALA A 238 -1.92 5.59 26.93
CA ALA A 238 -0.76 5.52 26.05
C ALA A 238 -0.90 6.43 24.80
N GLY A 239 -2.14 6.73 24.40
CA GLY A 239 -2.41 7.60 23.25
C GLY A 239 -2.46 9.09 23.56
N ILE A 240 -2.37 9.49 24.85
CA ILE A 240 -2.43 10.91 25.24
C ILE A 240 -1.27 11.71 24.64
N ASP A 241 -0.10 11.06 24.50
CA ASP A 241 1.09 11.65 23.88
C ASP A 241 0.90 11.95 22.37
N LEU A 242 -0.13 11.39 21.74
CA LEU A 242 -0.46 11.59 20.33
C LEU A 242 -1.58 12.61 20.12
N ALA A 243 -2.11 13.19 21.21
CA ALA A 243 -3.26 14.10 21.11
C ALA A 243 -3.07 15.19 20.07
N GLY A 244 -4.03 15.29 19.13
CA GLY A 244 -4.04 16.29 18.08
C GLY A 244 -3.16 15.95 16.85
N VAL A 245 -2.50 14.79 16.78
CA VAL A 245 -1.82 14.34 15.56
C VAL A 245 -2.86 13.99 14.51
N ASN A 246 -2.77 14.63 13.35
CA ASN A 246 -3.54 14.30 12.16
C ASN A 246 -2.71 13.32 11.31
N PHE A 247 -3.35 12.29 10.78
CA PHE A 247 -2.67 11.29 9.98
C PHE A 247 -3.62 10.70 8.91
N VAL A 248 -3.11 9.83 8.07
CA VAL A 248 -3.93 9.07 7.14
C VAL A 248 -3.70 7.58 7.36
N ASP A 249 -4.75 6.78 7.23
CA ASP A 249 -4.63 5.32 7.16
C ASP A 249 -5.81 4.73 6.39
N MET A 250 -5.79 3.44 6.14
CA MET A 250 -6.84 2.76 5.40
C MET A 250 -8.14 2.64 6.20
N PRO A 251 -9.31 2.68 5.55
CA PRO A 251 -10.61 2.46 6.20
C PRO A 251 -10.65 1.18 7.02
N TRP A 252 -9.96 0.12 6.57
CA TRP A 252 -9.83 -1.14 7.31
C TRP A 252 -9.42 -0.94 8.77
N LEU A 253 -8.54 0.02 9.06
CA LEU A 253 -8.01 0.26 10.40
C LEU A 253 -8.72 1.41 11.14
N LEU A 254 -9.26 2.40 10.41
CA LEU A 254 -9.86 3.60 11.00
C LEU A 254 -11.40 3.55 11.06
N GLU A 255 -12.04 2.86 10.14
CA GLU A 255 -13.48 2.93 9.94
C GLU A 255 -14.12 1.53 9.99
N PRO A 256 -14.19 0.89 11.18
CA PRO A 256 -14.68 -0.48 11.31
C PRO A 256 -16.15 -0.64 10.84
N ASN A 257 -16.92 0.43 10.83
CA ASN A 257 -18.31 0.46 10.38
C ASN A 257 -18.47 0.89 8.91
N HIS A 258 -17.40 1.05 8.18
CA HIS A 258 -17.44 1.37 6.75
C HIS A 258 -18.03 0.20 5.96
N THR A 259 -18.93 0.49 5.02
CA THR A 259 -19.67 -0.55 4.27
C THR A 259 -18.77 -1.56 3.57
N ALA A 260 -17.66 -1.09 2.97
CA ALA A 260 -16.69 -1.97 2.34
C ALA A 260 -15.91 -2.84 3.35
N VAL A 261 -15.78 -2.39 4.60
CA VAL A 261 -15.01 -3.08 5.65
C VAL A 261 -15.85 -4.14 6.35
N MET A 262 -17.12 -3.82 6.67
CA MET A 262 -18.03 -4.70 7.42
C MET A 262 -18.31 -6.04 6.73
N VAL A 263 -18.12 -6.11 5.42
CA VAL A 263 -18.35 -7.32 4.60
C VAL A 263 -17.38 -8.45 4.97
N TYR A 264 -16.20 -8.10 5.47
CA TYR A 264 -15.12 -9.06 5.67
C TYR A 264 -14.85 -9.34 7.13
N ALA A 265 -14.65 -10.63 7.46
CA ALA A 265 -14.27 -11.03 8.80
C ALA A 265 -12.89 -10.48 9.17
N ARG A 266 -12.77 -10.00 10.41
CA ARG A 266 -11.47 -9.60 10.95
C ARG A 266 -10.60 -10.85 11.14
N PRO A 267 -9.32 -10.79 10.75
CA PRO A 267 -8.40 -11.89 11.00
C PRO A 267 -8.11 -12.01 12.49
N LYS A 268 -7.53 -13.14 12.89
CA LYS A 268 -6.86 -13.20 14.19
C LYS A 268 -5.74 -12.18 14.21
N PRO A 269 -5.50 -11.50 15.35
CA PRO A 269 -4.44 -10.48 15.42
C PRO A 269 -3.09 -11.05 14.97
N TYR A 270 -2.47 -10.40 14.00
CA TYR A 270 -1.13 -10.79 13.52
C TYR A 270 -0.01 -10.34 14.47
N GLY A 271 -0.33 -9.50 15.47
CA GLY A 271 0.65 -8.90 16.38
C GLY A 271 1.48 -7.76 15.77
N ALA A 272 1.18 -7.39 14.52
CA ALA A 272 1.81 -6.27 13.82
C ALA A 272 0.83 -5.64 12.84
N PHE A 273 0.68 -4.32 12.89
CA PHE A 273 -0.27 -3.56 12.07
C PHE A 273 0.06 -3.60 10.58
N GLU A 274 1.33 -3.72 10.23
CA GLU A 274 1.77 -3.88 8.84
C GLU A 274 1.16 -5.12 8.19
N LEU A 275 1.00 -6.20 8.95
CA LEU A 275 0.39 -7.44 8.45
C LEU A 275 -1.13 -7.28 8.26
N GLU A 276 -1.79 -6.48 9.10
CA GLU A 276 -3.21 -6.16 8.89
C GLU A 276 -3.42 -5.28 7.65
N ARG A 277 -2.50 -4.36 7.36
CA ARG A 277 -2.52 -3.58 6.11
C ARG A 277 -2.35 -4.47 4.88
N LEU A 278 -1.49 -5.48 4.96
CA LEU A 278 -1.32 -6.46 3.88
C LEU A 278 -2.54 -7.38 3.71
N TYR A 279 -3.20 -7.74 4.81
CA TYR A 279 -4.47 -8.45 4.74
C TYR A 279 -5.53 -7.63 3.99
N ALA A 280 -5.67 -6.35 4.34
CA ALA A 280 -6.58 -5.44 3.65
C ALA A 280 -6.20 -5.27 2.17
N LEU A 281 -4.90 -5.17 1.85
CA LEU A 281 -4.41 -5.13 0.47
C LEU A 281 -4.82 -6.38 -0.30
N GLY A 282 -4.78 -7.56 0.32
CA GLY A 282 -5.22 -8.82 -0.26
C GLY A 282 -6.71 -8.81 -0.62
N ILE A 283 -7.55 -8.23 0.24
CA ILE A 283 -8.98 -8.06 -0.04
C ILE A 283 -9.21 -7.23 -1.31
N ASP A 284 -8.61 -6.05 -1.39
CA ASP A 284 -8.80 -5.18 -2.55
C ASP A 284 -8.12 -5.76 -3.81
N ALA A 285 -7.01 -6.48 -3.67
CA ALA A 285 -6.38 -7.19 -4.78
C ALA A 285 -7.32 -8.23 -5.41
N TRP A 286 -8.10 -8.98 -4.61
CA TRP A 286 -9.15 -9.84 -5.12
C TRP A 286 -10.22 -9.07 -5.88
N ARG A 287 -10.74 -7.99 -5.31
CA ARG A 287 -11.81 -7.18 -5.91
C ARG A 287 -11.38 -6.58 -7.24
N ILE A 288 -10.13 -6.09 -7.32
CA ILE A 288 -9.56 -5.56 -8.56
C ILE A 288 -9.35 -6.68 -9.58
N ALA A 289 -8.85 -7.85 -9.17
CA ALA A 289 -8.68 -8.98 -10.06
C ALA A 289 -9.99 -9.39 -10.72
N GLN A 290 -11.13 -9.36 -10.01
CA GLN A 290 -12.46 -9.61 -10.58
C GLN A 290 -12.83 -8.57 -11.65
N LEU A 291 -12.55 -7.28 -11.40
CA LEU A 291 -12.80 -6.23 -12.40
C LEU A 291 -11.93 -6.41 -13.65
N LEU A 292 -10.66 -6.77 -13.48
CA LEU A 292 -9.74 -7.04 -14.58
C LEU A 292 -10.18 -8.24 -15.43
N LEU A 293 -10.72 -9.29 -14.80
CA LEU A 293 -11.31 -10.47 -15.49
C LEU A 293 -12.48 -10.10 -16.39
N THR A 294 -13.33 -9.16 -15.96
CA THR A 294 -14.47 -8.71 -16.77
C THR A 294 -14.10 -7.71 -17.86
N GLY A 295 -12.80 -7.37 -17.98
CA GLY A 295 -12.32 -6.39 -18.97
C GLY A 295 -12.57 -4.94 -18.58
N ILE A 296 -13.05 -4.66 -17.37
CA ILE A 296 -13.26 -3.29 -16.88
C ILE A 296 -11.89 -2.62 -16.69
N ARG A 297 -11.74 -1.43 -17.29
CA ARG A 297 -10.52 -0.60 -17.24
C ARG A 297 -10.75 0.78 -16.59
N ASP A 298 -12.00 1.20 -16.39
CA ASP A 298 -12.32 2.37 -15.54
C ASP A 298 -12.61 1.84 -14.13
N ILE A 299 -11.52 1.63 -13.37
CA ILE A 299 -11.62 1.11 -12.00
C ILE A 299 -11.77 2.30 -11.05
N ARG A 300 -12.94 2.35 -10.40
CA ARG A 300 -13.25 3.21 -9.25
C ARG A 300 -13.88 2.35 -8.20
N LEU A 301 -13.16 2.09 -7.13
CA LEU A 301 -13.57 1.12 -6.12
C LEU A 301 -13.49 1.74 -4.74
N ASP A 302 -14.60 1.69 -4.01
CA ASP A 302 -14.61 1.96 -2.58
C ASP A 302 -14.00 0.75 -1.85
N GLY A 303 -12.70 0.86 -1.60
CA GLY A 303 -11.86 -0.22 -1.10
C GLY A 303 -11.73 -0.22 0.41
N VAL A 304 -11.27 -1.35 0.96
CA VAL A 304 -10.89 -1.44 2.37
C VAL A 304 -9.54 -0.76 2.65
N THR A 305 -8.74 -0.54 1.60
CA THR A 305 -7.45 0.17 1.68
C THR A 305 -7.56 1.66 1.31
N GLY A 306 -8.74 2.14 0.95
CA GLY A 306 -9.01 3.53 0.53
C GLY A 306 -9.90 3.60 -0.70
N GLN A 307 -10.16 4.80 -1.18
CA GLN A 307 -10.78 5.00 -2.49
C GLN A 307 -9.75 4.70 -3.57
N LEU A 308 -10.05 3.72 -4.42
CA LEU A 308 -9.13 3.21 -5.43
C LEU A 308 -9.55 3.71 -6.82
N THR A 309 -8.59 4.29 -7.54
CA THR A 309 -8.82 4.78 -8.90
C THR A 309 -7.66 4.36 -9.80
N LEU A 310 -7.95 3.73 -10.94
CA LEU A 310 -6.94 3.38 -11.93
C LEU A 310 -6.53 4.61 -12.73
N GLY A 311 -5.26 4.97 -12.66
CA GLY A 311 -4.64 6.01 -13.48
C GLY A 311 -4.30 5.54 -14.89
N ALA A 312 -4.08 6.48 -15.80
CA ALA A 312 -3.75 6.20 -17.20
C ALA A 312 -2.41 5.46 -17.38
N ASP A 313 -1.55 5.50 -16.40
CA ASP A 313 -0.23 4.86 -16.36
C ASP A 313 -0.25 3.43 -15.79
N GLY A 314 -1.45 2.91 -15.47
CA GLY A 314 -1.63 1.58 -14.87
C GLY A 314 -1.47 1.55 -13.34
N HIS A 315 -1.17 2.68 -12.70
CA HIS A 315 -1.14 2.78 -11.25
C HIS A 315 -2.53 2.89 -10.67
N ILE A 316 -2.81 2.15 -9.60
CA ILE A 316 -4.03 2.28 -8.82
C ILE A 316 -3.72 3.22 -7.66
N GLU A 317 -4.21 4.43 -7.78
CA GLU A 317 -4.13 5.44 -6.73
C GLU A 317 -5.05 5.07 -5.59
N ARG A 318 -4.59 5.31 -4.36
CA ARG A 318 -5.35 5.10 -3.12
C ARG A 318 -5.51 6.43 -2.39
N GLU A 319 -6.74 6.85 -2.16
CA GLU A 319 -7.05 7.96 -1.25
C GLU A 319 -7.48 7.36 0.11
N LEU A 320 -6.64 7.52 1.11
CA LEU A 320 -6.80 6.97 2.45
C LEU A 320 -7.80 7.79 3.27
N ALA A 321 -8.36 7.19 4.32
CA ALA A 321 -9.13 7.90 5.31
C ALA A 321 -8.24 8.83 6.14
N ALA A 322 -8.73 10.05 6.42
CA ALA A 322 -8.07 10.95 7.35
C ALA A 322 -8.39 10.54 8.79
N GLY A 323 -7.38 10.55 9.64
CA GLY A 323 -7.49 10.24 11.07
C GLY A 323 -6.92 11.34 11.94
N ARG A 324 -7.38 11.36 13.19
CA ARG A 324 -6.84 12.23 14.23
C ARG A 324 -6.86 11.52 15.57
N TYR A 325 -5.80 11.71 16.33
CA TYR A 325 -5.78 11.28 17.73
C TYR A 325 -6.51 12.29 18.62
N SER A 326 -7.55 11.84 19.31
CA SER A 326 -8.27 12.60 20.33
C SER A 326 -8.61 11.68 21.50
N GLU A 327 -8.61 12.20 22.72
CA GLU A 327 -8.90 11.43 23.94
C GLU A 327 -8.05 10.13 24.06
N GLY A 328 -6.81 10.19 23.53
CA GLY A 328 -5.88 9.05 23.54
C GLY A 328 -6.18 7.96 22.52
N ARG A 329 -7.12 8.15 21.60
CA ARG A 329 -7.50 7.17 20.58
C ARG A 329 -7.48 7.73 19.16
N PRO A 330 -7.22 6.90 18.16
CA PRO A 330 -7.37 7.29 16.76
C PRO A 330 -8.85 7.32 16.37
N HIS A 331 -9.27 8.37 15.68
CA HIS A 331 -10.62 8.54 15.15
C HIS A 331 -10.54 8.94 13.68
N ALA A 332 -11.44 8.39 12.85
CA ALA A 332 -11.61 8.89 11.49
C ALA A 332 -12.16 10.33 11.53
N VAL A 333 -11.61 11.18 10.68
CA VAL A 333 -12.11 12.54 10.46
C VAL A 333 -12.86 12.56 9.14
N ASN A 334 -14.17 12.72 9.19
CA ASN A 334 -14.96 12.86 7.97
C ASN A 334 -14.48 14.09 7.20
N PRO A 335 -14.06 13.96 5.94
CA PRO A 335 -13.79 15.13 5.11
C PRO A 335 -15.06 15.98 5.02
N ALA A 336 -14.91 17.30 5.12
CA ALA A 336 -16.02 18.20 4.85
C ALA A 336 -16.64 17.85 3.49
N PRO A 337 -17.97 17.94 3.32
CA PRO A 337 -18.63 17.67 2.05
C PRO A 337 -17.91 18.43 0.93
N ARG A 338 -17.51 17.73 -0.13
CA ARG A 338 -16.95 18.40 -1.32
C ARG A 338 -18.02 19.28 -1.91
N GLU A 339 -17.79 20.58 -1.98
CA GLU A 339 -18.62 21.43 -2.85
C GLU A 339 -18.55 20.86 -4.27
N PRO A 340 -19.69 20.70 -4.97
CA PRO A 340 -19.66 20.26 -6.36
C PRO A 340 -18.83 21.28 -7.17
N ALA A 341 -17.89 20.79 -7.95
CA ALA A 341 -17.12 21.61 -8.88
C ALA A 341 -18.10 22.37 -9.77
N ARG A 342 -18.01 23.70 -9.74
CA ARG A 342 -18.77 24.61 -10.62
C ARG A 342 -18.23 24.57 -12.03
#